data_5028504ecdc004f2869a1dcc07f0a1f0
#
_entry.id   5028504ecdc004f2869a1dcc07f0a1f0
#
_cell.length_a   1.000
_cell.length_b   1.000
_cell.length_c   1.000
_cell.angle_alpha   90.00
_cell.angle_beta   90.00
_cell.angle_gamma   90.00
#
_symmetry.space_group_name_H-M   'P 1'
#
loop_
_entity.id
_entity.type
_entity.pdbx_description
1 polymer ?
#
loop_
_entity_poly.entity_id
_entity_poly.type
_entity_poly.pdbx_seq_one_letter_code
_entity_poly.pdbx_strand_id
1 'polypeptide(L)'
;AEDVAGLLKYLGIAKADFFGESYGGVIATMLALRHPELVGRVATYGATFGPPQAAHNVEMLRFDHPPTPDSRCFQFQREAYKRVAPSPDYWQIFCGKVLRIGWKGFSDEELASIQAPVLIALGDHDFVRLEHAIDAFRRIPNAELAVIPDAGHFALFSEHERVIPAVEHFLAKPGNRIPIATAEAGYRPGETR
;
A
#
# COMPACT_ATOMS: atom_id res chain seq x y z
N ALA A 1 -1.50 5.30 -11.86
CA ALA A 1 -2.92 4.95 -11.78
C ALA A 1 -3.52 4.83 -13.18
N GLU A 2 -3.36 5.84 -14.02
CA GLU A 2 -4.00 5.90 -15.36
C GLU A 2 -3.64 4.71 -16.26
N ASP A 3 -2.38 4.26 -16.26
CA ASP A 3 -1.94 3.09 -17.03
C ASP A 3 -2.65 1.80 -16.58
N VAL A 4 -2.88 1.66 -15.27
CA VAL A 4 -3.61 0.50 -14.72
C VAL A 4 -5.09 0.57 -15.10
N ALA A 5 -5.72 1.74 -14.99
CA ALA A 5 -7.10 1.95 -15.45
C ALA A 5 -7.26 1.64 -16.94
N GLY A 6 -6.30 2.10 -17.76
CA GLY A 6 -6.24 1.79 -19.20
C GLY A 6 -6.09 0.31 -19.49
N LEU A 7 -5.26 -0.41 -18.70
CA LEU A 7 -5.08 -1.86 -18.82
C LEU A 7 -6.37 -2.62 -18.49
N LEU A 8 -7.06 -2.28 -17.40
CA LEU A 8 -8.35 -2.90 -17.06
C LEU A 8 -9.37 -2.73 -18.18
N LYS A 9 -9.46 -1.52 -18.71
CA LYS A 9 -10.34 -1.22 -19.85
C LYS A 9 -9.98 -2.04 -21.09
N TYR A 10 -8.68 -2.15 -21.41
CA TYR A 10 -8.22 -2.96 -22.54
C TYR A 10 -8.56 -4.44 -22.37
N LEU A 11 -8.45 -4.96 -21.14
CA LEU A 11 -8.76 -6.35 -20.80
C LEU A 11 -10.26 -6.62 -20.61
N GLY A 12 -11.13 -5.60 -20.70
CA GLY A 12 -12.57 -5.73 -20.45
C GLY A 12 -12.93 -6.04 -18.99
N ILE A 13 -12.04 -5.72 -18.05
CA ILE A 13 -12.25 -5.92 -16.61
C ILE A 13 -13.00 -4.71 -16.05
N ALA A 14 -14.27 -4.91 -15.71
CA ALA A 14 -15.11 -3.83 -15.21
C ALA A 14 -14.76 -3.38 -13.78
N LYS A 15 -14.28 -4.31 -12.94
CA LYS A 15 -13.93 -4.04 -11.54
C LYS A 15 -12.93 -5.07 -11.03
N ALA A 16 -11.97 -4.63 -10.21
CA ALA A 16 -10.97 -5.52 -9.59
C ALA A 16 -10.66 -5.11 -8.16
N ASP A 17 -10.15 -6.06 -7.39
CA ASP A 17 -9.48 -5.79 -6.12
C ASP A 17 -7.99 -5.59 -6.38
N PHE A 18 -7.34 -4.74 -5.58
CA PHE A 18 -5.94 -4.39 -5.75
C PHE A 18 -5.15 -4.70 -4.49
N PHE A 19 -4.01 -5.31 -4.68
CA PHE A 19 -2.97 -5.40 -3.65
C PHE A 19 -1.70 -4.72 -4.15
N GLY A 20 -1.16 -3.82 -3.34
CA GLY A 20 0.06 -3.10 -3.68
C GLY A 20 1.01 -2.96 -2.49
N GLU A 21 2.28 -3.26 -2.75
CA GLU A 21 3.37 -3.05 -1.78
C GLU A 21 4.01 -1.70 -2.06
N SER A 22 4.34 -0.97 -0.98
CA SER A 22 5.08 0.29 -1.04
C SER A 22 4.42 1.27 -2.03
N TYR A 23 5.14 1.66 -3.08
CA TYR A 23 4.61 2.54 -4.13
C TYR A 23 3.44 1.93 -4.90
N GLY A 24 3.38 0.59 -4.99
CA GLY A 24 2.22 -0.12 -5.54
C GLY A 24 0.94 0.14 -4.73
N GLY A 25 1.05 0.23 -3.41
CA GLY A 25 -0.06 0.61 -2.54
C GLY A 25 -0.51 2.06 -2.73
N VAL A 26 0.43 2.99 -2.98
CA VAL A 26 0.10 4.37 -3.37
C VAL A 26 -0.70 4.40 -4.67
N ILE A 27 -0.27 3.62 -5.68
CA ILE A 27 -0.97 3.53 -6.98
C ILE A 27 -2.38 2.95 -6.79
N ALA A 28 -2.53 1.88 -6.01
CA ALA A 28 -3.82 1.25 -5.73
C ALA A 28 -4.78 2.22 -5.00
N THR A 29 -4.28 2.99 -4.03
CA THR A 29 -5.04 4.03 -3.35
C THR A 29 -5.45 5.15 -4.30
N MET A 30 -4.53 5.56 -5.19
CA MET A 30 -4.82 6.57 -6.21
C MET A 30 -5.88 6.10 -7.22
N LEU A 31 -5.92 4.81 -7.55
CA LEU A 31 -6.99 4.21 -8.35
C LEU A 31 -8.34 4.31 -7.62
N ALA A 32 -8.39 3.97 -6.33
CA ALA A 32 -9.61 4.08 -5.55
C ALA A 32 -10.14 5.52 -5.45
N LEU A 33 -9.24 6.50 -5.51
CA LEU A 33 -9.59 7.91 -5.49
C LEU A 33 -10.07 8.42 -6.86
N ARG A 34 -9.40 8.03 -7.95
CA ARG A 34 -9.62 8.60 -9.29
C ARG A 34 -10.57 7.77 -10.15
N HIS A 35 -10.64 6.47 -9.91
CA HIS A 35 -11.43 5.49 -10.66
C HIS A 35 -12.20 4.57 -9.71
N PRO A 36 -13.03 5.12 -8.79
CA PRO A 36 -13.74 4.33 -7.77
C PRO A 36 -14.63 3.24 -8.38
N GLU A 37 -15.12 3.45 -9.59
CA GLU A 37 -15.92 2.47 -10.32
C GLU A 37 -15.16 1.20 -10.68
N LEU A 38 -13.83 1.29 -10.87
CA LEU A 38 -12.95 0.16 -11.21
C LEU A 38 -12.45 -0.61 -10.00
N VAL A 39 -12.62 -0.07 -8.78
CA VAL A 39 -11.98 -0.59 -7.57
C VAL A 39 -13.00 -1.27 -6.67
N GLY A 40 -12.80 -2.55 -6.41
CA GLY A 40 -13.54 -3.32 -5.40
C GLY A 40 -13.00 -3.03 -4.01
N ARG A 41 -11.77 -3.47 -3.75
CA ARG A 41 -11.03 -3.32 -2.50
C ARG A 41 -9.59 -2.92 -2.78
N VAL A 42 -8.96 -2.30 -1.81
CA VAL A 42 -7.52 -2.01 -1.83
C VAL A 42 -6.86 -2.62 -0.61
N ALA A 43 -5.89 -3.47 -0.81
CA ALA A 43 -4.96 -3.88 0.24
C ALA A 43 -3.59 -3.25 -0.03
N THR A 44 -2.95 -2.73 0.99
CA THR A 44 -1.61 -2.14 0.90
C THR A 44 -0.68 -2.79 1.90
N TYR A 45 0.61 -2.90 1.58
CA TYR A 45 1.67 -3.25 2.52
C TYR A 45 2.80 -2.23 2.44
N GLY A 46 3.16 -1.60 3.56
CA GLY A 46 4.22 -0.60 3.61
C GLY A 46 3.99 0.64 2.74
N ALA A 47 2.74 0.98 2.42
CA ALA A 47 2.43 2.13 1.58
C ALA A 47 2.49 3.44 2.38
N THR A 48 2.82 4.54 1.67
CA THR A 48 2.81 5.89 2.24
C THR A 48 1.64 6.70 1.70
N PHE A 49 0.92 7.36 2.59
CA PHE A 49 -0.24 8.19 2.27
C PHE A 49 0.09 9.69 2.32
N GLY A 50 1.22 10.05 2.88
CA GLY A 50 1.74 11.41 3.00
C GLY A 50 3.14 11.55 2.38
N PRO A 51 3.73 12.76 2.46
CA PRO A 51 5.06 12.98 1.93
C PRO A 51 6.11 12.16 2.70
N PRO A 52 7.22 11.75 2.06
CA PRO A 52 8.23 10.88 2.67
C PRO A 52 8.74 11.38 4.04
N GLN A 53 8.89 12.68 4.22
CA GLN A 53 9.37 13.28 5.47
C GLN A 53 8.41 13.06 6.66
N ALA A 54 7.12 12.96 6.39
CA ALA A 54 6.10 12.67 7.40
C ALA A 54 5.89 11.16 7.57
N ALA A 55 6.02 10.41 6.49
CA ALA A 55 5.69 9.00 6.44
C ALA A 55 6.82 8.08 6.91
N HIS A 56 8.08 8.48 6.70
CA HIS A 56 9.22 7.60 6.94
C HIS A 56 9.96 7.91 8.24
N ASN A 57 10.50 6.86 8.83
CA ASN A 57 11.58 7.00 9.81
C ASN A 57 12.88 7.31 9.05
N VAL A 58 13.22 8.60 9.01
CA VAL A 58 14.39 9.10 8.26
C VAL A 58 15.72 8.54 8.75
N GLU A 59 15.78 8.09 10.02
CA GLU A 59 17.00 7.47 10.55
C GLU A 59 17.25 6.08 9.98
N MET A 60 16.18 5.34 9.67
CA MET A 60 16.29 4.02 9.01
C MET A 60 16.63 4.14 7.53
N LEU A 61 16.35 5.29 6.90
CA LEU A 61 16.60 5.57 5.48
C LEU A 61 17.81 6.49 5.28
N ARG A 62 18.79 6.46 6.18
CA ARG A 62 20.03 7.23 5.98
C ARG A 62 20.80 6.67 4.78
N PHE A 63 20.96 7.51 3.79
CA PHE A 63 21.86 7.30 2.67
C PHE A 63 23.00 8.31 2.81
N ASP A 64 24.25 7.86 2.69
CA ASP A 64 25.42 8.75 2.68
C ASP A 64 25.35 9.74 1.51
N HIS A 65 24.66 9.35 0.44
CA HIS A 65 24.37 10.18 -0.74
C HIS A 65 22.97 9.88 -1.26
N PRO A 66 22.33 10.84 -1.97
CA PRO A 66 21.05 10.59 -2.63
C PRO A 66 21.12 9.33 -3.51
N PRO A 67 20.14 8.42 -3.43
CA PRO A 67 20.19 7.19 -4.20
C PRO A 67 20.15 7.46 -5.72
N THR A 68 20.95 6.69 -6.43
CA THR A 68 21.00 6.67 -7.91
C THR A 68 20.52 5.32 -8.44
N PRO A 69 20.22 5.18 -9.73
CA PRO A 69 19.84 3.88 -10.29
C PRO A 69 20.85 2.74 -10.04
N ASP A 70 22.12 3.07 -9.79
CA ASP A 70 23.17 2.09 -9.52
C ASP A 70 23.40 1.81 -8.04
N SER A 71 22.67 2.51 -7.15
CA SER A 71 22.78 2.31 -5.72
C SER A 71 22.49 0.87 -5.33
N ARG A 72 23.22 0.36 -4.32
CA ARG A 72 23.10 -1.01 -3.82
C ARG A 72 21.67 -1.33 -3.33
N CYS A 73 20.97 -0.35 -2.78
CA CYS A 73 19.60 -0.51 -2.32
C CYS A 73 18.62 -0.90 -3.45
N PHE A 74 18.95 -0.63 -4.73
CA PHE A 74 18.15 -1.02 -5.89
C PHE A 74 18.65 -2.26 -6.62
N GLN A 75 19.62 -2.99 -6.07
CA GLN A 75 20.17 -4.16 -6.74
C GLN A 75 19.13 -5.21 -7.05
N PHE A 76 18.27 -5.52 -6.07
CA PHE A 76 17.21 -6.51 -6.23
C PHE A 76 16.21 -6.09 -7.32
N GLN A 77 15.73 -4.86 -7.27
CA GLN A 77 14.77 -4.31 -8.24
C GLN A 77 15.38 -4.26 -9.65
N ARG A 78 16.65 -3.90 -9.77
CA ARG A 78 17.36 -3.87 -11.05
C ARG A 78 17.47 -5.26 -11.67
N GLU A 79 17.82 -6.27 -10.89
CA GLU A 79 17.91 -7.65 -11.39
C GLU A 79 16.51 -8.21 -11.74
N ALA A 80 15.48 -7.88 -10.97
CA ALA A 80 14.11 -8.23 -11.29
C ALA A 80 13.65 -7.55 -12.60
N TYR A 81 13.92 -6.26 -12.74
CA TYR A 81 13.60 -5.48 -13.94
C TYR A 81 14.22 -6.08 -15.20
N LYS A 82 15.52 -6.41 -15.16
CA LYS A 82 16.23 -7.02 -16.30
C LYS A 82 15.60 -8.32 -16.77
N ARG A 83 14.99 -9.09 -15.88
CA ARG A 83 14.37 -10.39 -16.23
C ARG A 83 13.02 -10.27 -16.93
N VAL A 84 12.26 -9.20 -16.64
CA VAL A 84 10.86 -9.09 -17.09
C VAL A 84 10.59 -7.92 -18.03
N ALA A 85 11.46 -6.92 -18.04
CA ALA A 85 11.24 -5.72 -18.85
C ALA A 85 11.43 -6.00 -20.35
N PRO A 86 10.58 -5.44 -21.21
CA PRO A 86 10.76 -5.52 -22.67
C PRO A 86 12.10 -4.93 -23.13
N SER A 87 12.65 -3.97 -22.41
CA SER A 87 13.94 -3.33 -22.66
C SER A 87 14.78 -3.35 -21.37
N PRO A 88 15.56 -4.42 -21.12
CA PRO A 88 16.36 -4.58 -19.89
C PRO A 88 17.33 -3.42 -19.63
N ASP A 89 17.88 -2.83 -20.68
CA ASP A 89 18.84 -1.72 -20.58
C ASP A 89 18.19 -0.38 -20.20
N TYR A 90 16.86 -0.33 -20.13
CA TYR A 90 16.13 0.89 -19.82
C TYR A 90 16.08 1.20 -18.31
N TRP A 91 16.71 0.36 -17.48
CA TRP A 91 16.72 0.52 -16.02
C TRP A 91 17.12 1.91 -15.56
N GLN A 92 18.20 2.45 -16.12
CA GLN A 92 18.71 3.78 -15.73
C GLN A 92 17.65 4.87 -15.93
N ILE A 93 16.96 4.82 -17.06
CA ILE A 93 15.91 5.79 -17.39
C ILE A 93 14.69 5.55 -16.52
N PHE A 94 14.24 4.30 -16.34
CA PHE A 94 13.10 3.93 -15.52
C PHE A 94 13.32 4.36 -14.07
N CYS A 95 14.38 3.91 -13.43
CA CYS A 95 14.70 4.24 -12.04
C CYS A 95 14.90 5.75 -11.86
N GLY A 96 15.59 6.41 -12.80
CA GLY A 96 15.74 7.86 -12.78
C GLY A 96 14.42 8.64 -12.90
N LYS A 97 13.41 8.10 -13.58
CA LYS A 97 12.05 8.67 -13.58
C LYS A 97 11.41 8.50 -12.20
N VAL A 98 11.48 7.30 -11.62
CA VAL A 98 10.91 7.01 -10.29
C VAL A 98 11.51 7.91 -9.21
N LEU A 99 12.84 8.07 -9.19
CA LEU A 99 13.53 8.92 -8.23
C LEU A 99 13.18 10.42 -8.34
N ARG A 100 12.67 10.85 -9.49
CA ARG A 100 12.21 12.25 -9.70
C ARG A 100 10.74 12.46 -9.40
N ILE A 101 9.99 11.42 -9.03
CA ILE A 101 8.59 11.58 -8.62
C ILE A 101 8.56 12.31 -7.29
N GLY A 102 8.17 13.57 -7.32
CA GLY A 102 7.97 14.37 -6.11
C GLY A 102 6.65 14.00 -5.43
N TRP A 103 6.61 12.83 -4.76
CA TRP A 103 5.40 12.40 -4.05
C TRP A 103 5.09 13.36 -2.89
N LYS A 104 3.90 13.97 -2.91
CA LYS A 104 3.45 14.95 -1.91
C LYS A 104 2.46 14.38 -0.90
N GLY A 105 2.03 13.13 -1.09
CA GLY A 105 0.95 12.52 -0.31
C GLY A 105 -0.44 12.83 -0.86
N PHE A 106 -1.42 12.23 -0.23
CA PHE A 106 -2.83 12.57 -0.38
C PHE A 106 -3.22 13.64 0.63
N SER A 107 -4.20 14.48 0.30
CA SER A 107 -4.79 15.38 1.30
C SER A 107 -5.74 14.62 2.23
N ASP A 108 -6.09 15.23 3.35
CA ASP A 108 -7.05 14.65 4.30
C ASP A 108 -8.43 14.47 3.64
N GLU A 109 -8.84 15.41 2.79
CA GLU A 109 -10.09 15.37 2.04
C GLU A 109 -10.07 14.24 1.00
N GLU A 110 -8.94 14.04 0.31
CA GLU A 110 -8.77 12.94 -0.63
C GLU A 110 -8.91 11.59 0.09
N LEU A 111 -8.21 11.39 1.21
CA LEU A 111 -8.32 10.16 2.00
C LEU A 111 -9.74 9.93 2.53
N ALA A 112 -10.40 10.98 3.02
CA ALA A 112 -11.78 10.92 3.51
C ALA A 112 -12.80 10.62 2.41
N SER A 113 -12.48 10.90 1.14
CA SER A 113 -13.37 10.65 0.01
C SER A 113 -13.35 9.20 -0.51
N ILE A 114 -12.36 8.38 -0.09
CA ILE A 114 -12.23 6.99 -0.55
C ILE A 114 -13.37 6.15 -0.01
N GLN A 115 -14.18 5.59 -0.92
CA GLN A 115 -15.34 4.77 -0.58
C GLN A 115 -15.02 3.26 -0.54
N ALA A 116 -14.02 2.82 -1.32
CA ALA A 116 -13.60 1.42 -1.34
C ALA A 116 -13.09 1.00 0.04
N PRO A 117 -13.34 -0.26 0.46
CA PRO A 117 -12.66 -0.83 1.62
C PRO A 117 -11.13 -0.84 1.40
N VAL A 118 -10.38 -0.40 2.40
CA VAL A 118 -8.91 -0.34 2.35
C VAL A 118 -8.30 -1.09 3.51
N LEU A 119 -7.42 -2.05 3.25
CA LEU A 119 -6.52 -2.62 4.24
C LEU A 119 -5.19 -1.85 4.21
N ILE A 120 -4.82 -1.27 5.33
CA ILE A 120 -3.50 -0.69 5.54
C ILE A 120 -2.70 -1.70 6.36
N ALA A 121 -1.73 -2.36 5.73
CA ALA A 121 -0.85 -3.30 6.41
C ALA A 121 0.60 -2.81 6.37
N LEU A 122 1.35 -3.07 7.43
CA LEU A 122 2.79 -2.81 7.51
C LEU A 122 3.41 -3.69 8.59
N GLY A 123 4.74 -3.83 8.57
CA GLY A 123 5.50 -4.45 9.65
C GLY A 123 5.75 -3.46 10.80
N ASP A 124 5.91 -3.96 12.02
CA ASP A 124 6.29 -3.14 13.18
C ASP A 124 7.75 -2.66 13.13
N HIS A 125 8.56 -3.26 12.26
CA HIS A 125 9.93 -2.85 11.92
C HIS A 125 10.04 -2.21 10.53
N ASP A 126 8.91 -1.75 9.96
CA ASP A 126 8.92 -1.01 8.68
C ASP A 126 9.55 0.38 8.86
N PHE A 127 10.21 0.89 7.83
CA PHE A 127 10.64 2.28 7.82
C PHE A 127 9.47 3.27 7.59
N VAL A 128 8.31 2.79 7.13
CA VAL A 128 7.07 3.55 7.19
C VAL A 128 6.62 3.61 8.65
N ARG A 129 6.45 4.81 9.17
CA ARG A 129 6.10 5.03 10.58
C ARG A 129 4.70 4.49 10.89
N LEU A 130 4.59 3.81 12.02
CA LEU A 130 3.31 3.26 12.48
C LEU A 130 2.27 4.36 12.68
N GLU A 131 2.68 5.51 13.25
CA GLU A 131 1.80 6.66 13.45
C GLU A 131 1.22 7.16 12.13
N HIS A 132 2.01 7.12 11.05
CA HIS A 132 1.56 7.51 9.72
C HIS A 132 0.48 6.57 9.18
N ALA A 133 0.63 5.26 9.38
CA ALA A 133 -0.38 4.27 9.02
C ALA A 133 -1.68 4.45 9.85
N ILE A 134 -1.55 4.73 11.15
CA ILE A 134 -2.68 5.02 12.04
C ILE A 134 -3.41 6.29 11.60
N ASP A 135 -2.68 7.31 11.20
CA ASP A 135 -3.27 8.56 10.71
C ASP A 135 -4.08 8.33 9.43
N ALA A 136 -3.55 7.58 8.46
CA ALA A 136 -4.29 7.22 7.25
C ALA A 136 -5.52 6.34 7.58
N PHE A 137 -5.37 5.36 8.48
CA PHE A 137 -6.47 4.52 8.94
C PHE A 137 -7.63 5.33 9.53
N ARG A 138 -7.34 6.40 10.28
CA ARG A 138 -8.36 7.26 10.88
C ARG A 138 -9.08 8.15 9.87
N ARG A 139 -8.42 8.47 8.75
CA ARG A 139 -8.97 9.36 7.71
C ARG A 139 -9.81 8.61 6.68
N ILE A 140 -9.42 7.40 6.32
CA ILE A 140 -10.14 6.60 5.31
C ILE A 140 -11.35 5.93 5.97
N PRO A 141 -12.61 6.23 5.52
CA PRO A 141 -13.82 5.80 6.23
C PRO A 141 -13.97 4.29 6.39
N ASN A 142 -13.56 3.53 5.37
CA ASN A 142 -13.68 2.07 5.34
C ASN A 142 -12.31 1.38 5.44
N ALA A 143 -11.40 1.92 6.27
CA ALA A 143 -10.09 1.34 6.48
C ALA A 143 -10.09 0.23 7.53
N GLU A 144 -9.19 -0.73 7.35
CA GLU A 144 -8.74 -1.70 8.34
C GLU A 144 -7.23 -1.55 8.50
N LEU A 145 -6.70 -1.83 9.70
CA LEU A 145 -5.27 -1.74 9.99
C LEU A 145 -4.75 -3.10 10.43
N ALA A 146 -3.65 -3.55 9.82
CA ALA A 146 -2.92 -4.74 10.22
C ALA A 146 -1.45 -4.39 10.46
N VAL A 147 -0.97 -4.62 11.67
CA VAL A 147 0.45 -4.53 12.00
C VAL A 147 0.99 -5.94 12.14
N ILE A 148 1.98 -6.28 11.29
CA ILE A 148 2.58 -7.61 11.27
C ILE A 148 3.79 -7.61 12.21
N PRO A 149 3.78 -8.43 13.29
CA PRO A 149 4.87 -8.46 14.25
C PRO A 149 6.17 -8.96 13.61
N ASP A 150 7.30 -8.38 14.03
CA ASP A 150 8.65 -8.77 13.62
C ASP A 150 8.83 -8.80 12.10
N ALA A 151 8.24 -7.81 11.41
CA ALA A 151 8.24 -7.70 9.96
C ALA A 151 8.72 -6.31 9.53
N GLY A 152 9.58 -6.29 8.51
CA GLY A 152 10.08 -5.05 7.90
C GLY A 152 9.35 -4.73 6.59
N HIS A 153 9.83 -3.67 5.93
CA HIS A 153 9.25 -3.19 4.66
C HIS A 153 9.20 -4.25 3.54
N PHE A 154 10.20 -5.10 3.50
CA PHE A 154 10.35 -6.13 2.47
C PHE A 154 9.83 -7.52 2.88
N ALA A 155 9.07 -7.62 3.98
CA ALA A 155 8.57 -8.90 4.47
C ALA A 155 7.66 -9.63 3.46
N LEU A 156 7.00 -8.90 2.55
CA LEU A 156 6.27 -9.52 1.45
C LEU A 156 7.16 -10.45 0.58
N PHE A 157 8.45 -10.14 0.46
CA PHE A 157 9.40 -10.93 -0.33
C PHE A 157 10.17 -11.96 0.48
N SER A 158 10.51 -11.65 1.72
CA SER A 158 11.30 -12.51 2.60
C SER A 158 10.47 -13.43 3.50
N GLU A 159 9.24 -13.02 3.84
CA GLU A 159 8.38 -13.63 4.86
C GLU A 159 6.91 -13.50 4.47
N HIS A 160 6.61 -13.76 3.19
CA HIS A 160 5.26 -13.58 2.62
C HIS A 160 4.16 -14.34 3.38
N GLU A 161 4.49 -15.50 3.99
CA GLU A 161 3.59 -16.30 4.81
C GLU A 161 3.06 -15.55 6.05
N ARG A 162 3.71 -14.46 6.45
CA ARG A 162 3.25 -13.58 7.55
C ARG A 162 2.31 -12.48 7.05
N VAL A 163 2.52 -12.02 5.81
CA VAL A 163 1.80 -10.87 5.22
C VAL A 163 0.54 -11.33 4.48
N ILE A 164 0.68 -12.34 3.61
CA ILE A 164 -0.37 -12.77 2.68
C ILE A 164 -1.66 -13.19 3.39
N PRO A 165 -1.67 -13.93 4.53
CA PRO A 165 -2.92 -14.31 5.19
C PRO A 165 -3.81 -13.13 5.58
N ALA A 166 -3.23 -12.00 6.01
CA ALA A 166 -4.00 -10.81 6.34
C ALA A 166 -4.65 -10.19 5.10
N VAL A 167 -3.92 -10.15 3.98
CA VAL A 167 -4.40 -9.65 2.69
C VAL A 167 -5.51 -10.55 2.15
N GLU A 168 -5.30 -11.86 2.12
CA GLU A 168 -6.29 -12.83 1.64
C GLU A 168 -7.56 -12.79 2.48
N HIS A 169 -7.43 -12.75 3.81
CA HIS A 169 -8.58 -12.60 4.70
C HIS A 169 -9.38 -11.33 4.39
N PHE A 170 -8.71 -10.21 4.17
CA PHE A 170 -9.38 -8.96 3.82
C PHE A 170 -10.07 -9.03 2.46
N LEU A 171 -9.42 -9.58 1.43
CA LEU A 171 -9.97 -9.67 0.09
C LEU A 171 -11.13 -10.68 -0.01
N ALA A 172 -11.13 -11.75 0.80
CA ALA A 172 -12.17 -12.77 0.82
C ALA A 172 -13.46 -12.35 1.56
N LYS A 173 -13.46 -11.21 2.27
CA LYS A 173 -14.65 -10.77 3.02
C LYS A 173 -15.83 -10.52 2.08
N PRO A 174 -17.06 -10.97 2.43
CA PRO A 174 -18.25 -10.55 1.71
C PRO A 174 -18.43 -9.03 1.77
N GLY A 175 -18.94 -8.45 0.73
CA GLY A 175 -18.92 -7.05 0.30
C GLY A 175 -19.29 -5.92 1.26
N ASN A 176 -19.67 -6.17 2.51
CA ASN A 176 -19.97 -5.10 3.46
C ASN A 176 -19.16 -5.29 4.76
N ARG A 177 -18.56 -4.18 5.20
CA ARG A 177 -17.95 -4.08 6.52
C ARG A 177 -18.96 -4.51 7.58
N ILE A 178 -18.58 -5.43 8.45
CA ILE A 178 -19.28 -5.61 9.72
C ILE A 178 -19.09 -4.28 10.45
N PRO A 179 -20.18 -3.54 10.79
CA PRO A 179 -20.04 -2.34 11.58
C PRO A 179 -19.22 -2.69 12.81
N ILE A 180 -18.19 -1.91 13.13
CA ILE A 180 -17.54 -2.00 14.43
C ILE A 180 -18.69 -1.83 15.41
N ALA A 181 -18.92 -2.87 16.23
CA ALA A 181 -19.92 -2.79 17.28
C ALA A 181 -19.59 -1.55 18.11
N THR A 182 -20.39 -0.51 17.95
CA THR A 182 -20.32 0.64 18.85
C THR A 182 -20.56 0.13 20.26
N ALA A 183 -20.08 0.84 21.27
CA ALA A 183 -20.33 0.47 22.67
C ALA A 183 -21.82 0.26 23.00
N GLU A 184 -22.71 0.80 22.16
CA GLU A 184 -24.17 0.62 22.18
C GLU A 184 -24.63 -0.75 21.69
N ALA A 185 -23.81 -1.50 20.95
CA ALA A 185 -24.13 -2.84 20.46
C ALA A 185 -23.94 -3.95 21.52
N GLY A 186 -23.82 -3.60 22.78
CA GLY A 186 -23.97 -4.52 23.90
C GLY A 186 -22.84 -5.53 24.09
N TYR A 187 -21.57 -5.08 24.00
CA TYR A 187 -20.47 -5.89 24.51
C TYR A 187 -20.70 -6.24 26.00
N ARG A 188 -20.99 -7.51 26.28
CA ARG A 188 -21.06 -8.05 27.64
C ARG A 188 -19.79 -8.88 27.86
N PRO A 189 -18.86 -8.39 28.72
CA PRO A 189 -17.69 -9.19 29.07
C PRO A 189 -18.14 -10.50 29.72
N GLY A 190 -17.75 -11.64 29.14
CA GLY A 190 -18.04 -12.97 29.71
C GLY A 190 -19.03 -13.84 28.92
N GLU A 191 -19.67 -13.37 27.86
CA GLU A 191 -20.42 -14.23 26.97
C GLU A 191 -19.47 -14.76 25.86
N THR A 192 -18.92 -15.94 26.04
CA THR A 192 -18.29 -16.74 24.98
C THR A 192 -19.39 -17.22 24.04
N ARG A 193 -19.23 -16.95 22.74
CA ARG A 193 -20.01 -17.61 21.67
C ARG A 193 -19.52 -19.02 21.45
#